data_b31206f8b633f8be6b5039461fcf013c
#
_entry.id   b31206f8b633f8be6b5039461fcf013c
#
_cell.length_a   1.000
_cell.length_b   1.000
_cell.length_c   1.000
_cell.angle_alpha   90.00
_cell.angle_beta   90.00
_cell.angle_gamma   90.00
#
_symmetry.space_group_name_H-M   'P 1'
#
loop_
_entity.id
_entity.type
_entity.pdbx_description
1 polymer ?
#
loop_
_entity_poly.entity_id
_entity_poly.type
_entity_poly.pdbx_seq_one_letter_code
_entity_poly.pdbx_strand_id
1 'polypeptide(L)'
;TTSWSLPLSPFMGLHRAPRASCVLRANNDYEAVQAWLSLHEAPATQRAYRKEAERLILWAIVERGVALSSLATEDAVAYRAFLRQPSPRQRWVGPAAPRTSAEWRPFAGGLSTRSRAYALSVLSSMFRWLIEQRYVLANPFAGIKVRGARQATLDTTRSFSEGEWKLVRTVAEGLEWSYGWQ
;
A
#
# COMPACT_ATOMS: atom_id res chain seq x y z
N THR A 1 -27.61 -35.75 -14.18
CA THR A 1 -27.86 -34.68 -13.20
C THR A 1 -26.61 -33.83 -13.06
N THR A 2 -26.52 -32.78 -13.89
CA THR A 2 -25.39 -31.85 -13.90
C THR A 2 -25.61 -30.87 -12.74
N SER A 3 -24.83 -31.02 -11.68
CA SER A 3 -24.80 -30.08 -10.57
C SER A 3 -24.12 -28.80 -11.06
N TRP A 4 -24.89 -27.75 -11.30
CA TRP A 4 -24.40 -26.40 -11.48
C TRP A 4 -23.98 -25.86 -10.13
N SER A 5 -22.69 -25.95 -9.80
CA SER A 5 -22.12 -25.17 -8.70
C SER A 5 -22.21 -23.70 -9.11
N LEU A 6 -23.07 -22.94 -8.42
CA LEU A 6 -23.10 -21.49 -8.55
C LEU A 6 -21.69 -20.96 -8.29
N PRO A 7 -21.17 -20.02 -9.12
CA PRO A 7 -19.88 -19.42 -8.84
C PRO A 7 -19.94 -18.77 -7.47
N LEU A 8 -18.99 -19.12 -6.61
CA LEU A 8 -18.78 -18.47 -5.33
C LEU A 8 -18.82 -16.95 -5.57
N SER A 9 -19.65 -16.27 -4.79
CA SER A 9 -19.83 -14.82 -4.90
C SER A 9 -18.48 -14.15 -5.10
N PRO A 10 -18.30 -13.26 -6.08
CA PRO A 10 -17.03 -12.57 -6.36
C PRO A 10 -16.50 -11.75 -5.17
N PHE A 11 -17.29 -11.67 -4.10
CA PHE A 11 -16.95 -10.99 -2.85
C PHE A 11 -16.39 -11.92 -1.76
N MET A 12 -16.39 -13.26 -1.97
CA MET A 12 -15.75 -14.21 -1.05
C MET A 12 -14.42 -14.67 -1.64
N GLY A 13 -13.33 -14.16 -1.08
CA GLY A 13 -11.98 -14.46 -1.56
C GLY A 13 -11.54 -15.91 -1.31
N LEU A 14 -10.85 -16.49 -2.29
CA LEU A 14 -10.35 -17.87 -2.26
C LEU A 14 -9.32 -18.12 -1.14
N HIS A 15 -8.59 -17.08 -0.75
CA HIS A 15 -7.53 -17.15 0.26
C HIS A 15 -7.94 -16.50 1.59
N ARG A 16 -9.24 -16.39 1.86
CA ARG A 16 -9.73 -15.96 3.16
C ARG A 16 -9.56 -17.08 4.19
N ALA A 17 -9.12 -16.68 5.39
CA ALA A 17 -9.12 -17.59 6.53
C ALA A 17 -10.57 -17.89 6.97
N PRO A 18 -10.81 -19.04 7.65
CA PRO A 18 -12.12 -19.37 8.21
C PRO A 18 -12.64 -18.24 9.11
N ARG A 19 -13.92 -17.88 8.97
CA ARG A 19 -14.53 -16.79 9.74
C ARG A 19 -14.38 -16.97 11.26
N ALA A 20 -14.44 -18.18 11.74
CA ALA A 20 -14.30 -18.50 13.17
C ALA A 20 -12.92 -18.16 13.73
N SER A 21 -11.88 -18.12 12.90
CA SER A 21 -10.51 -17.77 13.31
C SER A 21 -10.17 -16.27 13.08
N CYS A 22 -11.01 -15.56 12.33
CA CYS A 22 -10.77 -14.17 11.96
C CYS A 22 -11.07 -13.24 13.14
N VAL A 23 -10.10 -12.40 13.52
CA VAL A 23 -10.25 -11.41 14.59
C VAL A 23 -11.02 -10.17 14.10
N LEU A 24 -10.97 -9.91 12.79
CA LEU A 24 -11.59 -8.74 12.18
C LEU A 24 -13.11 -8.94 12.01
N ARG A 25 -13.90 -7.93 12.35
CA ARG A 25 -15.36 -7.94 12.14
C ARG A 25 -15.77 -7.55 10.71
N ALA A 26 -14.84 -7.48 9.78
CA ALA A 26 -15.09 -7.16 8.39
C ALA A 26 -15.81 -8.29 7.65
N ASN A 27 -16.88 -7.96 6.91
CA ASN A 27 -17.65 -8.92 6.12
C ASN A 27 -17.10 -9.08 4.70
N ASN A 28 -16.41 -8.06 4.20
CA ASN A 28 -15.86 -8.00 2.84
C ASN A 28 -14.48 -7.32 2.84
N ASP A 29 -13.79 -7.42 1.70
CA ASP A 29 -12.44 -6.89 1.53
C ASP A 29 -12.35 -5.38 1.69
N TYR A 30 -13.40 -4.64 1.30
CA TYR A 30 -13.44 -3.19 1.45
C TYR A 30 -13.46 -2.79 2.94
N GLU A 31 -14.31 -3.44 3.74
CA GLU A 31 -14.38 -3.20 5.19
C GLU A 31 -13.05 -3.56 5.87
N ALA A 32 -12.40 -4.66 5.45
CA ALA A 32 -11.10 -5.06 5.97
C ALA A 32 -10.01 -4.01 5.68
N VAL A 33 -10.01 -3.44 4.47
CA VAL A 33 -9.10 -2.35 4.10
C VAL A 33 -9.41 -1.07 4.87
N GLN A 34 -10.70 -0.73 5.09
CA GLN A 34 -11.06 0.43 5.91
C GLN A 34 -10.57 0.27 7.37
N ALA A 35 -10.70 -0.94 7.93
CA ALA A 35 -10.18 -1.23 9.27
C ALA A 35 -8.66 -1.07 9.35
N TRP A 36 -7.92 -1.53 8.33
CA TRP A 36 -6.48 -1.30 8.24
C TRP A 36 -6.12 0.19 8.14
N LEU A 37 -6.85 0.96 7.32
CA LEU A 37 -6.62 2.39 7.18
C LEU A 37 -6.85 3.16 8.47
N SER A 38 -7.80 2.73 9.29
CA SER A 38 -8.12 3.40 10.57
C SER A 38 -7.01 3.29 11.62
N LEU A 39 -6.04 2.39 11.44
CA LEU A 39 -4.86 2.29 12.32
C LEU A 39 -3.90 3.48 12.20
N HIS A 40 -3.99 4.22 11.10
CA HIS A 40 -3.07 5.30 10.80
C HIS A 40 -3.67 6.64 11.24
N GLU A 41 -3.13 7.25 12.28
CA GLU A 41 -3.64 8.52 12.83
C GLU A 41 -3.44 9.71 11.88
N ALA A 42 -2.31 9.74 11.16
CA ALA A 42 -1.98 10.84 10.27
C ALA A 42 -2.87 10.86 9.00
N PRO A 43 -3.69 11.91 8.77
CA PRO A 43 -4.60 11.97 7.62
C PRO A 43 -3.87 11.90 6.26
N ALA A 44 -2.65 12.41 6.19
CA ALA A 44 -1.83 12.33 4.97
C ALA A 44 -1.43 10.88 4.64
N THR A 45 -1.05 10.10 5.66
CA THR A 45 -0.73 8.68 5.52
C THR A 45 -1.96 7.89 5.12
N GLN A 46 -3.10 8.11 5.78
CA GLN A 46 -4.36 7.45 5.41
C GLN A 46 -4.74 7.70 3.95
N ARG A 47 -4.63 8.96 3.47
CA ARG A 47 -4.93 9.30 2.08
C ARG A 47 -3.99 8.61 1.09
N ALA A 48 -2.69 8.57 1.42
CA ALA A 48 -1.69 7.92 0.58
C ALA A 48 -1.93 6.41 0.50
N TYR A 49 -2.17 5.75 1.62
CA TYR A 49 -2.40 4.31 1.71
C TYR A 49 -3.73 3.90 1.08
N ARG A 50 -4.79 4.67 1.34
CA ARG A 50 -6.09 4.48 0.69
C ARG A 50 -5.98 4.49 -0.83
N LYS A 51 -5.24 5.43 -1.38
CA LYS A 51 -5.02 5.55 -2.82
C LYS A 51 -4.43 4.26 -3.41
N GLU A 52 -3.43 3.68 -2.75
CA GLU A 52 -2.79 2.45 -3.25
C GLU A 52 -3.69 1.22 -3.07
N ALA A 53 -4.39 1.11 -1.94
CA ALA A 53 -5.34 0.02 -1.70
C ALA A 53 -6.53 0.05 -2.68
N GLU A 54 -7.13 1.22 -2.91
CA GLU A 54 -8.22 1.40 -3.86
C GLU A 54 -7.82 1.07 -5.29
N ARG A 55 -6.60 1.45 -5.71
CA ARG A 55 -6.06 1.09 -7.03
C ARG A 55 -5.95 -0.42 -7.21
N LEU A 56 -5.50 -1.12 -6.18
CA LEU A 56 -5.39 -2.58 -6.22
C LEU A 56 -6.78 -3.23 -6.25
N ILE A 57 -7.74 -2.78 -5.42
CA ILE A 57 -9.10 -3.30 -5.41
C ILE A 57 -9.75 -3.12 -6.78
N LEU A 58 -9.66 -1.92 -7.36
CA LEU A 58 -10.20 -1.65 -8.69
C LEU A 58 -9.57 -2.54 -9.76
N TRP A 59 -8.25 -2.71 -9.72
CA TRP A 59 -7.56 -3.57 -10.67
C TRP A 59 -7.94 -5.05 -10.50
N ALA A 60 -8.05 -5.54 -9.27
CA ALA A 60 -8.45 -6.91 -8.98
C ALA A 60 -9.85 -7.21 -9.53
N ILE A 61 -10.80 -6.30 -9.34
CA ILE A 61 -12.17 -6.46 -9.81
C ILE A 61 -12.26 -6.30 -11.32
N VAL A 62 -11.66 -5.25 -11.88
CA VAL A 62 -11.88 -4.86 -13.29
C VAL A 62 -11.02 -5.67 -14.27
N GLU A 63 -9.77 -5.94 -13.92
CA GLU A 63 -8.84 -6.65 -14.82
C GLU A 63 -8.72 -8.14 -14.53
N ARG A 64 -8.95 -8.56 -13.26
CA ARG A 64 -8.83 -9.96 -12.87
C ARG A 64 -10.17 -10.63 -12.58
N GLY A 65 -11.23 -9.84 -12.34
CA GLY A 65 -12.56 -10.38 -12.00
C GLY A 65 -12.60 -11.11 -10.66
N VAL A 66 -11.68 -10.79 -9.74
CA VAL A 66 -11.55 -11.48 -8.46
C VAL A 66 -11.58 -10.50 -7.27
N ALA A 67 -11.92 -11.02 -6.11
CA ALA A 67 -11.82 -10.28 -4.85
C ALA A 67 -10.34 -10.04 -4.48
N LEU A 68 -10.06 -8.99 -3.69
CA LEU A 68 -8.73 -8.69 -3.17
C LEU A 68 -8.11 -9.90 -2.45
N SER A 69 -8.91 -10.57 -1.63
CA SER A 69 -8.52 -11.75 -0.87
C SER A 69 -8.42 -13.05 -1.70
N SER A 70 -8.60 -12.97 -3.01
CA SER A 70 -8.33 -14.06 -3.96
C SER A 70 -7.03 -13.89 -4.73
N LEU A 71 -6.34 -12.76 -4.56
CA LEU A 71 -5.12 -12.47 -5.31
C LEU A 71 -4.00 -13.46 -4.95
N ALA A 72 -3.39 -14.02 -6.00
CA ALA A 72 -2.22 -14.89 -5.90
C ALA A 72 -0.91 -14.11 -6.16
N THR A 73 0.23 -14.75 -5.98
CA THR A 73 1.55 -14.14 -6.24
C THR A 73 1.70 -13.72 -7.71
N GLU A 74 1.15 -14.50 -8.63
CA GLU A 74 1.14 -14.20 -10.08
C GLU A 74 0.39 -12.90 -10.37
N ASP A 75 -0.71 -12.65 -9.65
CA ASP A 75 -1.47 -11.41 -9.77
C ASP A 75 -0.66 -10.21 -9.27
N ALA A 76 0.08 -10.37 -8.19
CA ALA A 76 0.94 -9.31 -7.68
C ALA A 76 2.12 -9.01 -8.62
N VAL A 77 2.66 -10.02 -9.32
CA VAL A 77 3.65 -9.84 -10.40
C VAL A 77 3.03 -9.08 -11.58
N ALA A 78 1.83 -9.47 -11.99
CA ALA A 78 1.07 -8.79 -13.05
C ALA A 78 0.74 -7.34 -12.68
N TYR A 79 0.30 -7.10 -11.43
CA TYR A 79 0.04 -5.76 -10.91
C TYR A 79 1.30 -4.87 -10.90
N ARG A 80 2.46 -5.41 -10.52
CA ARG A 80 3.73 -4.68 -10.61
C ARG A 80 4.04 -4.22 -12.04
N ALA A 81 3.78 -5.06 -13.03
CA ALA A 81 3.94 -4.71 -14.45
C ALA A 81 2.89 -3.65 -14.87
N PHE A 82 1.64 -3.83 -14.45
CA PHE A 82 0.55 -2.90 -14.68
C PHE A 82 0.84 -1.49 -14.14
N LEU A 83 1.39 -1.36 -12.93
CA LEU A 83 1.77 -0.07 -12.36
C LEU A 83 2.80 0.69 -13.21
N ARG A 84 3.62 -0.02 -13.98
CA ARG A 84 4.57 0.60 -14.91
C ARG A 84 3.86 1.21 -16.11
N GLN A 85 2.86 0.49 -16.64
CA GLN A 85 2.13 0.87 -17.83
C GLN A 85 0.67 0.41 -17.71
N PRO A 86 -0.19 1.21 -17.03
CA PRO A 86 -1.59 0.88 -16.89
C PRO A 86 -2.28 0.70 -18.25
N SER A 87 -2.88 -0.45 -18.48
CA SER A 87 -3.54 -0.84 -19.71
C SER A 87 -4.90 -1.51 -19.43
N PRO A 88 -5.94 -1.22 -20.22
CA PRO A 88 -6.00 -0.28 -21.33
C PRO A 88 -5.94 1.18 -20.85
N ARG A 89 -5.14 2.00 -21.53
CA ARG A 89 -4.84 3.38 -21.11
C ARG A 89 -6.10 4.24 -20.88
N GLN A 90 -7.08 4.12 -21.79
CA GLN A 90 -8.33 4.90 -21.72
C GLN A 90 -9.12 4.67 -20.42
N ARG A 91 -9.06 3.46 -19.88
CA ARG A 91 -9.76 3.09 -18.64
C ARG A 91 -9.01 3.57 -17.39
N TRP A 92 -7.70 3.54 -17.43
CA TRP A 92 -6.88 3.68 -16.23
C TRP A 92 -6.14 5.01 -16.10
N VAL A 93 -5.90 5.70 -17.22
CA VAL A 93 -5.09 6.91 -17.23
C VAL A 93 -5.92 8.09 -17.72
N GLY A 94 -5.91 9.17 -16.96
CA GLY A 94 -6.63 10.40 -17.28
C GLY A 94 -6.02 11.63 -16.62
N PRO A 95 -6.54 12.81 -16.95
CA PRO A 95 -6.15 14.05 -16.30
C PRO A 95 -6.53 14.04 -14.80
N ALA A 96 -5.97 14.98 -14.05
CA ALA A 96 -6.41 15.21 -12.68
C ALA A 96 -7.86 15.71 -12.69
N ALA A 97 -8.76 14.92 -12.12
CA ALA A 97 -10.18 15.22 -12.07
C ALA A 97 -10.74 14.83 -10.69
N PRO A 98 -11.82 15.48 -10.22
CA PRO A 98 -12.54 15.07 -9.03
C PRO A 98 -13.05 13.63 -9.17
N ARG A 99 -13.11 12.88 -8.07
CA ARG A 99 -13.59 11.48 -8.09
C ARG A 99 -15.02 11.31 -8.58
N THR A 100 -15.83 12.36 -8.46
CA THR A 100 -17.23 12.42 -8.93
C THR A 100 -17.33 12.67 -10.44
N SER A 101 -16.25 13.04 -11.10
CA SER A 101 -16.23 13.28 -12.54
C SER A 101 -16.20 11.98 -13.34
N ALA A 102 -16.91 11.94 -14.46
CA ALA A 102 -16.87 10.83 -15.43
C ALA A 102 -15.47 10.67 -16.06
N GLU A 103 -14.66 11.72 -16.06
CA GLU A 103 -13.29 11.72 -16.58
C GLU A 103 -12.27 11.20 -15.57
N TRP A 104 -12.67 11.02 -14.31
CA TRP A 104 -11.75 10.55 -13.29
C TRP A 104 -11.14 9.20 -13.63
N ARG A 105 -9.82 9.11 -13.48
CA ARG A 105 -9.06 7.86 -13.64
C ARG A 105 -8.09 7.69 -12.47
N PRO A 106 -7.79 6.43 -12.07
CA PRO A 106 -6.90 6.16 -10.92
C PRO A 106 -5.46 6.63 -11.11
N PHE A 107 -5.02 6.81 -12.36
CA PHE A 107 -3.63 7.15 -12.70
C PHE A 107 -3.59 8.38 -13.62
N ALA A 108 -2.60 9.24 -13.43
CA ALA A 108 -2.22 10.27 -14.39
C ALA A 108 -1.26 9.71 -15.47
N GLY A 109 -0.68 8.55 -15.24
CA GLY A 109 0.28 7.86 -16.10
C GLY A 109 0.89 6.67 -15.39
N GLY A 110 1.83 5.99 -16.06
CA GLY A 110 2.62 4.93 -15.43
C GLY A 110 3.45 5.45 -14.26
N LEU A 111 3.60 4.64 -13.22
CA LEU A 111 4.35 5.03 -12.04
C LEU A 111 5.86 4.90 -12.25
N SER A 112 6.61 5.85 -11.70
CA SER A 112 8.07 5.79 -11.60
C SER A 112 8.52 4.56 -10.79
N THR A 113 9.77 4.18 -10.94
CA THR A 113 10.39 3.08 -10.17
C THR A 113 10.21 3.26 -8.66
N ARG A 114 10.44 4.47 -8.15
CA ARG A 114 10.28 4.82 -6.73
C ARG A 114 8.81 4.71 -6.29
N SER A 115 7.88 5.25 -7.08
CA SER A 115 6.45 5.20 -6.76
C SER A 115 5.91 3.77 -6.80
N ARG A 116 6.38 2.91 -7.72
CA ARG A 116 6.03 1.49 -7.76
C ARG A 116 6.54 0.75 -6.52
N ALA A 117 7.79 0.98 -6.14
CA ALA A 117 8.36 0.38 -4.93
C ALA A 117 7.56 0.78 -3.68
N TYR A 118 7.21 2.06 -3.57
CA TYR A 118 6.35 2.57 -2.50
C TYR A 118 4.97 1.88 -2.50
N ALA A 119 4.29 1.84 -3.64
CA ALA A 119 2.98 1.19 -3.75
C ALA A 119 3.03 -0.28 -3.30
N LEU A 120 4.01 -1.05 -3.78
CA LEU A 120 4.16 -2.46 -3.39
C LEU A 120 4.51 -2.62 -1.90
N SER A 121 5.28 -1.72 -1.32
CA SER A 121 5.58 -1.72 0.12
C SER A 121 4.33 -1.49 0.96
N VAL A 122 3.49 -0.52 0.59
CA VAL A 122 2.21 -0.22 1.25
C VAL A 122 1.28 -1.43 1.17
N LEU A 123 1.14 -2.04 0.00
CA LEU A 123 0.28 -3.21 -0.21
C LEU A 123 0.79 -4.44 0.55
N SER A 124 2.10 -4.66 0.56
CA SER A 124 2.69 -5.75 1.35
C SER A 124 2.48 -5.56 2.85
N SER A 125 2.55 -4.32 3.35
CA SER A 125 2.23 -3.98 4.74
C SER A 125 0.77 -4.25 5.07
N MET A 126 -0.16 -3.86 4.19
CA MET A 126 -1.59 -4.14 4.32
C MET A 126 -1.86 -5.64 4.43
N PHE A 127 -1.34 -6.44 3.50
CA PHE A 127 -1.55 -7.89 3.52
C PHE A 127 -0.91 -8.56 4.73
N ARG A 128 0.24 -8.09 5.20
CA ARG A 128 0.86 -8.58 6.44
C ARG A 128 -0.08 -8.38 7.62
N TRP A 129 -0.64 -7.19 7.77
CA TRP A 129 -1.61 -6.93 8.84
C TRP A 129 -2.89 -7.78 8.69
N LEU A 130 -3.41 -7.95 7.47
CA LEU A 130 -4.56 -8.81 7.21
C LEU A 130 -4.31 -10.28 7.60
N ILE A 131 -3.07 -10.77 7.45
CA ILE A 131 -2.67 -12.10 7.94
C ILE A 131 -2.67 -12.14 9.48
N GLU A 132 -2.10 -11.13 10.12
CA GLU A 132 -2.07 -11.00 11.58
C GLU A 132 -3.48 -10.99 12.17
N GLN A 133 -4.43 -10.37 11.47
CA GLN A 133 -5.86 -10.40 11.82
C GLN A 133 -6.56 -11.70 11.42
N ARG A 134 -5.86 -12.66 10.84
CA ARG A 134 -6.42 -13.90 10.30
C ARG A 134 -7.58 -13.66 9.33
N TYR A 135 -7.46 -12.62 8.52
CA TYR A 135 -8.42 -12.30 7.46
C TYR A 135 -8.06 -12.99 6.15
N VAL A 136 -6.79 -13.00 5.77
CA VAL A 136 -6.23 -13.74 4.63
C VAL A 136 -5.15 -14.71 5.08
N LEU A 137 -4.89 -15.73 4.27
CA LEU A 137 -3.93 -16.81 4.57
C LEU A 137 -2.51 -16.47 4.11
N ALA A 138 -2.36 -15.61 3.09
CA ALA A 138 -1.07 -15.31 2.49
C ALA A 138 -0.97 -13.84 2.03
N ASN A 139 0.27 -13.38 1.86
CA ASN A 139 0.59 -12.08 1.28
C ASN A 139 1.09 -12.28 -0.16
N PRO A 140 0.29 -11.95 -1.19
CA PRO A 140 0.70 -12.11 -2.59
C PRO A 140 1.87 -11.22 -2.98
N PHE A 141 2.14 -10.15 -2.23
CA PHE A 141 3.25 -9.22 -2.47
C PHE A 141 4.54 -9.60 -1.74
N ALA A 142 4.56 -10.72 -1.00
CA ALA A 142 5.76 -11.16 -0.29
C ALA A 142 6.92 -11.40 -1.28
N GLY A 143 8.07 -10.79 -1.01
CA GLY A 143 9.26 -10.95 -1.85
C GLY A 143 9.26 -10.21 -3.19
N ILE A 144 8.16 -9.55 -3.57
CA ILE A 144 8.10 -8.78 -4.83
C ILE A 144 8.86 -7.47 -4.69
N LYS A 145 9.90 -7.30 -5.50
CA LYS A 145 10.76 -6.12 -5.51
C LYS A 145 10.70 -5.38 -6.85
N VAL A 146 10.99 -4.10 -6.83
CA VAL A 146 11.17 -3.27 -8.03
C VAL A 146 12.66 -3.05 -8.23
N ARG A 147 13.21 -3.53 -9.35
CA ARG A 147 14.63 -3.29 -9.72
C ARG A 147 14.86 -1.79 -9.91
N GLY A 148 16.00 -1.29 -9.43
CA GLY A 148 16.40 0.11 -9.58
C GLY A 148 15.68 1.08 -8.64
N ALA A 149 14.87 0.61 -7.70
CA ALA A 149 14.49 1.43 -6.57
C ALA A 149 15.73 1.58 -5.68
N ARG A 150 16.51 2.63 -5.88
CA ARG A 150 17.58 2.99 -4.95
C ARG A 150 16.94 3.15 -3.56
N GLN A 151 17.44 2.41 -2.57
CA GLN A 151 17.35 2.89 -1.19
C GLN A 151 17.88 4.33 -1.22
N ALA A 152 17.15 5.24 -0.55
CA ALA A 152 17.63 6.60 -0.40
C ALA A 152 19.06 6.48 0.15
N THR A 153 20.03 6.76 -0.69
CA THR A 153 21.39 7.05 -0.19
C THR A 153 21.18 8.17 0.80
N LEU A 154 21.62 7.96 2.04
CA LEU A 154 21.66 9.03 3.02
C LEU A 154 22.27 10.24 2.31
N ASP A 155 21.51 11.31 2.23
CA ASP A 155 21.98 12.56 1.67
C ASP A 155 22.96 13.15 2.65
N THR A 156 24.23 12.75 2.49
CA THR A 156 25.33 13.22 3.33
C THR A 156 25.60 14.71 3.15
N THR A 157 25.02 15.34 2.11
CA THR A 157 25.13 16.79 1.91
C THR A 157 24.32 17.57 2.95
N ARG A 158 23.38 16.91 3.65
CA ARG A 158 22.62 17.47 4.78
C ARG A 158 23.15 17.04 6.15
N SER A 159 24.21 16.28 6.20
CA SER A 159 24.89 16.00 7.46
C SER A 159 25.69 17.24 7.89
N PHE A 160 25.66 17.53 9.17
CA PHE A 160 26.49 18.60 9.73
C PHE A 160 27.95 18.34 9.41
N SER A 161 28.66 19.35 8.97
CA SER A 161 30.11 19.34 8.90
C SER A 161 30.68 19.16 10.31
N GLU A 162 31.93 18.70 10.41
CA GLU A 162 32.60 18.52 11.71
C GLU A 162 32.59 19.80 12.54
N GLY A 163 32.73 20.95 11.89
CA GLY A 163 32.67 22.25 12.53
C GLY A 163 31.30 22.62 13.08
N GLU A 164 30.25 22.37 12.30
CA GLU A 164 28.84 22.58 12.73
C GLU A 164 28.49 21.64 13.85
N TRP A 165 28.90 20.38 13.80
CA TRP A 165 28.70 19.40 14.85
C TRP A 165 29.39 19.79 16.16
N LYS A 166 30.61 20.32 16.06
CA LYS A 166 31.34 20.86 17.22
C LYS A 166 30.63 22.05 17.83
N LEU A 167 30.08 22.94 17.00
CA LEU A 167 29.27 24.08 17.46
C LEU A 167 28.00 23.63 18.18
N VAL A 168 27.23 22.69 17.61
CA VAL A 168 26.02 22.13 18.22
C VAL A 168 26.33 21.52 19.58
N ARG A 169 27.43 20.78 19.67
CA ARG A 169 27.89 20.16 20.91
C ARG A 169 28.24 21.22 21.97
N THR A 170 29.02 22.25 21.60
CA THR A 170 29.39 23.32 22.51
C THR A 170 28.16 24.09 23.02
N VAL A 171 27.16 24.36 22.16
CA VAL A 171 25.90 24.98 22.55
C VAL A 171 25.10 24.09 23.50
N ALA A 172 25.00 22.78 23.22
CA ALA A 172 24.30 21.85 24.06
C ALA A 172 24.94 21.73 25.46
N GLU A 173 26.26 21.63 25.54
CA GLU A 173 27.02 21.61 26.79
C GLU A 173 26.85 22.94 27.56
N GLY A 174 26.76 24.07 26.86
CA GLY A 174 26.50 25.39 27.47
C GLY A 174 25.06 25.52 28.02
N LEU A 175 24.08 24.87 27.40
CA LEU A 175 22.68 24.86 27.88
C LEU A 175 22.53 24.11 29.20
N GLU A 176 23.24 23.02 29.41
CA GLU A 176 23.26 22.29 30.69
C GLU A 176 23.69 23.19 31.85
N TRP A 177 24.68 24.05 31.62
CA TRP A 177 25.14 25.05 32.60
C TRP A 177 24.13 26.16 32.84
N SER A 178 23.39 26.58 31.83
CA SER A 178 22.46 27.72 31.91
C SER A 178 21.13 27.40 32.55
N TYR A 179 20.68 26.16 32.50
CA TYR A 179 19.35 25.71 32.95
C TYR A 179 19.35 24.81 34.17
N GLY A 180 20.52 24.59 34.81
CA GLY A 180 20.61 23.93 36.13
C GLY A 180 19.89 22.58 36.21
N TRP A 181 20.08 21.74 35.26
CA TRP A 181 19.64 20.35 35.35
C TRP A 181 20.50 19.62 36.39
N GLN A 182 19.99 19.58 37.61
CA GLN A 182 20.45 18.71 38.68
C GLN A 182 19.60 17.45 38.76
#